data_e19a03a255bf840211747e311ee7e239
#
_entry.id   e19a03a255bf840211747e311ee7e239
#
_cell.length_a   1.000
_cell.length_b   1.000
_cell.length_c   1.000
_cell.angle_alpha   90.00
_cell.angle_beta   90.00
_cell.angle_gamma   90.00
#
_symmetry.space_group_name_H-M   'P 1'
#
loop_
_entity.id
_entity.type
_entity.pdbx_description
1 polymer ?
#
loop_
_entity_poly.entity_id
_entity_poly.type
_entity_poly.pdbx_seq_one_letter_code
_entity_poly.pdbx_strand_id
1 'polypeptide(L)'
;MGRRARYLLSGLVLLVVAGASLAWWLTKPDRWDAAHWEGLGGPDLANGEQIFWAGGCVSCHSAPGAKDDQRLVLTGGRTLKSPFGTFYPPNISPDETVGIGNWTLAEFGDAMTRGVGKDGEHLYPSFPYGSYIRMTAKDVNDLWGFMQTLPKSSNATPPHDLAFPYNVRLALGAWKLLY
;
A
#
# COMPACT_ATOMS: atom_id res chain seq x y z
N MET A 1 37.03 -28.49 -18.30
CA MET A 1 35.70 -28.89 -17.78
C MET A 1 35.08 -29.89 -18.75
N GLY A 2 34.85 -31.14 -18.30
CA GLY A 2 34.32 -32.22 -19.15
C GLY A 2 32.87 -31.96 -19.59
N ARG A 3 32.46 -32.59 -20.70
CA ARG A 3 31.10 -32.43 -21.29
C ARG A 3 29.95 -32.66 -20.26
N ARG A 4 30.12 -33.67 -19.40
CA ARG A 4 29.16 -33.98 -18.31
C ARG A 4 29.05 -32.87 -17.28
N ALA A 5 30.17 -32.24 -16.90
CA ALA A 5 30.17 -31.12 -15.95
C ALA A 5 29.46 -29.88 -16.52
N ARG A 6 29.57 -29.64 -17.84
CA ARG A 6 28.81 -28.56 -18.51
C ARG A 6 27.30 -28.82 -18.49
N TYR A 7 26.85 -30.04 -18.76
CA TYR A 7 25.42 -30.38 -18.74
C TYR A 7 24.85 -30.29 -17.33
N LEU A 8 25.59 -30.75 -16.30
CA LEU A 8 25.17 -30.62 -14.91
C LEU A 8 25.06 -29.16 -14.49
N LEU A 9 26.05 -28.32 -14.85
CA LEU A 9 26.01 -26.90 -14.56
C LEU A 9 24.85 -26.21 -15.28
N SER A 10 24.63 -26.51 -16.56
CA SER A 10 23.49 -25.93 -17.32
C SER A 10 22.16 -26.36 -16.71
N GLY A 11 22.02 -27.63 -16.31
CA GLY A 11 20.81 -28.11 -15.63
C GLY A 11 20.55 -27.40 -14.30
N LEU A 12 21.62 -27.20 -13.50
CA LEU A 12 21.50 -26.45 -12.23
C LEU A 12 21.09 -25.00 -12.48
N VAL A 13 21.69 -24.33 -13.44
CA VAL A 13 21.33 -22.93 -13.80
C VAL A 13 19.88 -22.85 -14.23
N LEU A 14 19.41 -23.77 -15.08
CA LEU A 14 18.00 -23.80 -15.51
C LEU A 14 17.05 -24.00 -14.33
N LEU A 15 17.37 -24.89 -13.39
CA LEU A 15 16.57 -25.11 -12.17
C LEU A 15 16.53 -23.86 -11.29
N VAL A 16 17.64 -23.17 -11.11
CA VAL A 16 17.71 -21.93 -10.33
C VAL A 16 16.88 -20.83 -10.99
N VAL A 17 17.00 -20.67 -12.33
CA VAL A 17 16.22 -19.67 -13.07
C VAL A 17 14.73 -19.99 -13.00
N ALA A 18 14.34 -21.25 -13.21
CA ALA A 18 12.94 -21.65 -13.11
C ALA A 18 12.38 -21.45 -11.71
N GLY A 19 13.14 -21.80 -10.66
CA GLY A 19 12.75 -21.56 -9.28
C GLY A 19 12.61 -20.07 -8.94
N ALA A 20 13.54 -19.25 -9.37
CA ALA A 20 13.49 -17.79 -9.18
C ALA A 20 12.30 -17.17 -9.93
N SER A 21 12.04 -17.62 -11.17
CA SER A 21 10.90 -17.13 -11.96
C SER A 21 9.57 -17.52 -11.32
N LEU A 22 9.44 -18.73 -10.79
CA LEU A 22 8.25 -19.17 -10.07
C LEU A 22 8.07 -18.38 -8.79
N ALA A 23 9.13 -18.19 -8.00
CA ALA A 23 9.09 -17.40 -6.79
C ALA A 23 8.65 -15.96 -7.07
N TRP A 24 9.22 -15.34 -8.10
CA TRP A 24 8.80 -14.00 -8.55
C TRP A 24 7.32 -13.98 -8.95
N TRP A 25 6.86 -14.93 -9.75
CA TRP A 25 5.47 -14.98 -10.19
C TRP A 25 4.49 -15.14 -9.03
N LEU A 26 4.84 -15.95 -8.02
CA LEU A 26 4.01 -16.17 -6.83
C LEU A 26 4.01 -14.97 -5.88
N THR A 27 5.08 -14.17 -5.87
CA THR A 27 5.29 -13.11 -4.86
C THR A 27 5.16 -11.69 -5.42
N LYS A 28 4.95 -11.54 -6.74
CA LYS A 28 4.76 -10.22 -7.34
C LYS A 28 3.52 -9.53 -6.79
N PRO A 29 3.49 -8.18 -6.74
CA PRO A 29 2.30 -7.44 -6.39
C PRO A 29 1.12 -7.81 -7.30
N ASP A 30 -0.03 -8.07 -6.69
CA ASP A 30 -1.27 -8.40 -7.38
C ASP A 30 -2.23 -7.22 -7.29
N ARG A 31 -2.78 -6.78 -8.43
CA ARG A 31 -3.71 -5.67 -8.57
C ARG A 31 -5.05 -6.18 -9.11
N TRP A 32 -6.10 -5.42 -8.85
CA TRP A 32 -7.37 -5.65 -9.51
C TRP A 32 -7.30 -5.28 -11.00
N ASP A 33 -8.09 -5.98 -11.81
CA ASP A 33 -8.33 -5.54 -13.18
C ASP A 33 -8.97 -4.15 -13.20
N ALA A 34 -8.64 -3.33 -14.20
CA ALA A 34 -9.18 -1.98 -14.33
C ALA A 34 -10.71 -1.96 -14.32
N ALA A 35 -11.35 -2.94 -14.94
CA ALA A 35 -12.80 -3.11 -14.97
C ALA A 35 -13.44 -3.22 -13.57
N HIS A 36 -12.69 -3.64 -12.54
CA HIS A 36 -13.18 -3.70 -11.17
C HIS A 36 -13.58 -2.31 -10.62
N TRP A 37 -12.97 -1.25 -11.14
CA TRP A 37 -13.16 0.12 -10.69
C TRP A 37 -14.02 0.95 -11.66
N GLU A 38 -14.63 0.33 -12.66
CA GLU A 38 -15.47 0.99 -13.65
C GLU A 38 -16.96 0.92 -13.28
N GLY A 39 -17.75 1.86 -13.82
CA GLY A 39 -19.22 1.84 -13.70
C GLY A 39 -19.78 2.10 -12.30
N LEU A 40 -18.97 2.57 -11.35
CA LEU A 40 -19.37 2.74 -9.95
C LEU A 40 -20.28 3.96 -9.71
N GLY A 41 -20.41 4.84 -10.69
CA GLY A 41 -21.10 6.13 -10.54
C GLY A 41 -20.33 7.15 -9.71
N GLY A 42 -21.00 8.26 -9.39
CA GLY A 42 -20.42 9.26 -8.50
C GLY A 42 -20.26 8.73 -7.05
N PRO A 43 -19.27 9.23 -6.29
CA PRO A 43 -19.09 8.83 -4.89
C PRO A 43 -20.21 9.37 -3.99
N ASP A 44 -20.67 8.57 -3.05
CA ASP A 44 -21.48 9.01 -1.91
C ASP A 44 -20.54 9.52 -0.80
N LEU A 45 -20.44 10.86 -0.69
CA LEU A 45 -19.53 11.48 0.27
C LEU A 45 -19.92 11.23 1.72
N ALA A 46 -21.22 11.05 2.01
CA ALA A 46 -21.68 10.76 3.37
C ALA A 46 -21.29 9.34 3.81
N ASN A 47 -21.42 8.36 2.91
CA ASN A 47 -20.91 7.00 3.14
C ASN A 47 -19.38 7.00 3.25
N GLY A 48 -18.71 7.74 2.36
CA GLY A 48 -17.24 7.90 2.39
C GLY A 48 -16.72 8.46 3.71
N GLU A 49 -17.42 9.47 4.27
CA GLU A 49 -17.09 10.02 5.59
C GLU A 49 -17.25 8.99 6.70
N GLN A 50 -18.34 8.22 6.71
CA GLN A 50 -18.55 7.16 7.70
C GLN A 50 -17.44 6.12 7.64
N ILE A 51 -17.07 5.68 6.43
CA ILE A 51 -15.98 4.71 6.21
C ILE A 51 -14.64 5.29 6.67
N PHE A 52 -14.38 6.55 6.39
CA PHE A 52 -13.15 7.25 6.80
C PHE A 52 -12.97 7.22 8.33
N TRP A 53 -14.02 7.55 9.07
CA TRP A 53 -13.97 7.52 10.53
C TRP A 53 -13.89 6.10 11.08
N ALA A 54 -14.67 5.16 10.54
CA ALA A 54 -14.64 3.76 10.92
C ALA A 54 -13.30 3.10 10.61
N GLY A 55 -12.66 3.47 9.50
CA GLY A 55 -11.35 2.98 9.08
C GLY A 55 -10.19 3.51 9.91
N GLY A 56 -10.41 4.54 10.74
CA GLY A 56 -9.41 5.04 11.68
C GLY A 56 -8.22 5.76 11.03
N CYS A 57 -8.35 6.26 9.80
CA CYS A 57 -7.28 6.91 9.03
C CYS A 57 -6.54 7.99 9.81
N VAL A 58 -7.29 8.80 10.55
CA VAL A 58 -6.77 9.90 11.37
C VAL A 58 -5.83 9.46 12.49
N SER A 59 -5.96 8.24 12.99
CA SER A 59 -5.16 7.75 14.11
C SER A 59 -3.66 7.69 13.79
N CYS A 60 -3.33 7.40 12.53
CA CYS A 60 -1.96 7.29 12.04
C CYS A 60 -1.55 8.47 11.15
N HIS A 61 -2.47 9.01 10.34
CA HIS A 61 -2.14 9.97 9.29
C HIS A 61 -2.33 11.44 9.69
N SER A 62 -3.06 11.78 10.75
CA SER A 62 -3.09 13.14 11.28
C SER A 62 -1.77 13.53 11.94
N ALA A 63 -1.49 14.83 12.01
CA ALA A 63 -0.36 15.35 12.76
C ALA A 63 -0.41 14.89 14.25
N PRO A 64 0.75 14.66 14.89
CA PRO A 64 0.78 14.38 16.31
C PRO A 64 0.11 15.51 17.13
N GLY A 65 -0.84 15.16 17.98
CA GLY A 65 -1.57 16.12 18.81
C GLY A 65 -2.70 16.88 18.12
N ALA A 66 -3.00 16.61 16.85
CA ALA A 66 -4.12 17.20 16.13
C ALA A 66 -5.46 16.92 16.84
N LYS A 67 -6.30 17.96 16.94
CA LYS A 67 -7.62 17.92 17.58
C LYS A 67 -8.67 18.45 16.60
N ASP A 68 -9.90 18.07 16.81
CA ASP A 68 -11.06 18.53 16.06
C ASP A 68 -10.80 18.49 14.54
N ASP A 69 -11.06 19.53 13.82
CA ASP A 69 -10.90 19.62 12.35
C ASP A 69 -9.46 19.47 11.88
N GLN A 70 -8.47 19.74 12.75
CA GLN A 70 -7.06 19.49 12.42
C GLN A 70 -6.76 18.02 12.14
N ARG A 71 -7.58 17.10 12.65
CA ARG A 71 -7.46 15.67 12.38
C ARG A 71 -7.75 15.31 10.93
N LEU A 72 -8.47 16.15 10.22
CA LEU A 72 -8.78 15.98 8.79
C LEU A 72 -7.60 16.34 7.88
N VAL A 73 -6.58 17.01 8.40
CA VAL A 73 -5.33 17.25 7.67
C VAL A 73 -4.44 16.03 7.80
N LEU A 74 -4.43 15.18 6.78
CA LEU A 74 -3.77 13.88 6.80
C LEU A 74 -2.30 13.98 6.41
N THR A 75 -1.56 14.77 7.15
CA THR A 75 -0.17 15.17 6.87
C THR A 75 0.86 14.06 7.02
N GLY A 76 0.51 12.94 7.69
CA GLY A 76 1.46 11.86 7.98
C GLY A 76 2.57 12.25 8.96
N GLY A 77 3.68 11.52 8.91
CA GLY A 77 4.90 11.82 9.66
C GLY A 77 4.91 11.39 11.13
N ARG A 78 3.83 10.79 11.63
CA ARG A 78 3.80 10.19 12.98
C ARG A 78 4.84 9.08 13.09
N THR A 79 5.55 9.01 14.20
CA THR A 79 6.54 7.96 14.47
C THR A 79 5.86 6.75 15.10
N LEU A 80 5.89 5.62 14.40
CA LEU A 80 5.40 4.33 14.88
C LEU A 80 6.59 3.39 15.12
N LYS A 81 7.06 3.32 16.35
CA LYS A 81 8.16 2.43 16.76
C LYS A 81 7.70 0.99 16.85
N SER A 82 8.52 0.07 16.35
CA SER A 82 8.28 -1.38 16.37
C SER A 82 9.58 -2.14 16.60
N PRO A 83 9.52 -3.46 16.87
CA PRO A 83 10.72 -4.31 16.91
C PRO A 83 11.49 -4.40 15.58
N PHE A 84 10.86 -4.00 14.47
CA PHE A 84 11.44 -4.05 13.12
C PHE A 84 12.12 -2.74 12.72
N GLY A 85 11.93 -1.68 13.52
CA GLY A 85 12.36 -0.31 13.25
C GLY A 85 11.19 0.67 13.34
N THR A 86 11.32 1.81 12.70
CA THR A 86 10.35 2.90 12.77
C THR A 86 9.59 3.03 11.46
N PHE A 87 8.26 2.97 11.53
CA PHE A 87 7.38 3.30 10.42
C PHE A 87 6.93 4.76 10.52
N TYR A 88 6.79 5.40 9.37
CA TYR A 88 6.24 6.74 9.23
C TYR A 88 5.02 6.66 8.29
N PRO A 89 3.78 6.75 8.82
CA PRO A 89 2.59 6.86 7.98
C PRO A 89 2.77 8.01 6.98
N PRO A 90 2.54 7.79 5.69
CA PRO A 90 2.73 8.83 4.68
C PRO A 90 1.67 9.93 4.78
N ASN A 91 1.93 11.04 4.12
CA ASN A 91 0.92 12.02 3.79
C ASN A 91 -0.09 11.38 2.82
N ILE A 92 -1.36 11.32 3.22
CA ILE A 92 -2.48 10.83 2.40
C ILE A 92 -3.54 11.92 2.19
N SER A 93 -3.16 13.20 2.35
CA SER A 93 -4.00 14.31 1.94
C SER A 93 -4.11 14.37 0.42
N PRO A 94 -5.11 15.10 -0.13
CA PRO A 94 -5.26 15.27 -1.57
C PRO A 94 -4.24 16.26 -2.18
N ASP A 95 -3.04 16.33 -1.60
CA ASP A 95 -1.92 17.05 -2.21
C ASP A 95 -1.35 16.23 -3.37
N GLU A 96 -1.14 16.87 -4.50
CA GLU A 96 -0.73 16.21 -5.75
C GLU A 96 0.76 15.86 -5.80
N THR A 97 1.57 16.47 -4.92
CA THR A 97 3.03 16.33 -4.95
C THR A 97 3.53 15.33 -3.90
N VAL A 98 3.07 15.47 -2.68
CA VAL A 98 3.55 14.68 -1.52
C VAL A 98 2.47 13.80 -0.88
N GLY A 99 1.21 13.99 -1.29
CA GLY A 99 0.06 13.22 -0.87
C GLY A 99 -0.40 12.22 -1.93
N ILE A 100 -1.71 11.93 -1.90
CA ILE A 100 -2.34 10.99 -2.84
C ILE A 100 -3.27 11.70 -3.86
N GLY A 101 -3.19 13.02 -3.99
CA GLY A 101 -4.10 13.83 -4.84
C GLY A 101 -4.02 13.52 -6.33
N ASN A 102 -2.89 12.98 -6.82
CA ASN A 102 -2.74 12.55 -8.21
C ASN A 102 -2.79 11.02 -8.38
N TRP A 103 -3.30 10.29 -7.40
CA TRP A 103 -3.59 8.87 -7.54
C TRP A 103 -4.93 8.70 -8.29
N THR A 104 -5.07 7.59 -8.96
CA THR A 104 -6.36 7.13 -9.49
C THR A 104 -7.14 6.37 -8.43
N LEU A 105 -8.44 6.20 -8.64
CA LEU A 105 -9.27 5.32 -7.80
C LEU A 105 -8.72 3.89 -7.76
N ALA A 106 -8.23 3.37 -8.88
CA ALA A 106 -7.66 2.03 -8.97
C ALA A 106 -6.39 1.90 -8.10
N GLU A 107 -5.46 2.87 -8.16
CA GLU A 107 -4.24 2.88 -7.33
C GLU A 107 -4.57 2.98 -5.84
N PHE A 108 -5.54 3.81 -5.48
CA PHE A 108 -6.02 3.90 -4.10
C PHE A 108 -6.69 2.59 -3.64
N GLY A 109 -7.54 2.01 -4.47
CA GLY A 109 -8.23 0.77 -4.17
C GLY A 109 -7.28 -0.42 -4.03
N ASP A 110 -6.26 -0.52 -4.89
CA ASP A 110 -5.21 -1.54 -4.78
C ASP A 110 -4.39 -1.36 -3.49
N ALA A 111 -4.10 -0.12 -3.08
CA ALA A 111 -3.45 0.14 -1.81
C ALA A 111 -4.31 -0.33 -0.64
N MET A 112 -5.59 0.02 -0.63
CA MET A 112 -6.53 -0.30 0.44
C MET A 112 -6.80 -1.81 0.55
N THR A 113 -7.01 -2.50 -0.56
CA THR A 113 -7.54 -3.88 -0.55
C THR A 113 -6.52 -4.95 -0.92
N ARG A 114 -5.42 -4.57 -1.58
CA ARG A 114 -4.34 -5.46 -2.01
C ARG A 114 -3.00 -5.16 -1.35
N GLY A 115 -2.89 -4.01 -0.66
CA GLY A 115 -1.63 -3.55 -0.09
C GLY A 115 -0.54 -3.36 -1.15
N VAL A 116 -0.91 -2.78 -2.30
CA VAL A 116 -0.01 -2.46 -3.41
C VAL A 116 -0.02 -0.96 -3.63
N GLY A 117 1.14 -0.34 -3.53
CA GLY A 117 1.31 1.09 -3.73
C GLY A 117 1.22 1.52 -5.20
N LYS A 118 1.22 2.84 -5.42
CA LYS A 118 1.09 3.43 -6.76
C LYS A 118 2.15 2.91 -7.74
N ASP A 119 3.39 2.78 -7.30
CA ASP A 119 4.51 2.34 -8.12
C ASP A 119 4.60 0.81 -8.24
N GLY A 120 3.61 0.08 -7.75
CA GLY A 120 3.56 -1.38 -7.81
C GLY A 120 4.34 -2.09 -6.72
N GLU A 121 4.73 -1.39 -5.66
CA GLU A 121 5.43 -1.98 -4.52
C GLU A 121 4.46 -2.59 -3.51
N HIS A 122 4.91 -3.62 -2.78
CA HIS A 122 4.18 -4.10 -1.61
C HIS A 122 4.17 -3.06 -0.49
N LEU A 123 3.02 -2.78 0.08
CA LEU A 123 2.91 -1.97 1.29
C LEU A 123 3.16 -2.81 2.53
N TYR A 124 3.75 -2.20 3.56
CA TYR A 124 4.00 -2.87 4.83
C TYR A 124 2.69 -3.13 5.59
N PRO A 125 2.57 -4.25 6.33
CA PRO A 125 1.37 -4.57 7.12
C PRO A 125 1.12 -3.61 8.30
N SER A 126 2.04 -2.68 8.59
CA SER A 126 1.77 -1.54 9.48
C SER A 126 0.64 -0.65 8.96
N PHE A 127 0.38 -0.65 7.66
CA PHE A 127 -0.88 -0.27 7.07
C PHE A 127 -1.80 -1.51 7.04
N PRO A 128 -2.91 -1.52 7.81
CA PRO A 128 -3.71 -2.74 8.02
C PRO A 128 -4.63 -3.03 6.83
N TYR A 129 -4.11 -3.09 5.60
CA TYR A 129 -4.90 -3.37 4.40
C TYR A 129 -5.69 -4.69 4.51
N GLY A 130 -5.19 -5.67 5.26
CA GLY A 130 -5.92 -6.91 5.55
C GLY A 130 -7.29 -6.69 6.23
N SER A 131 -7.50 -5.56 6.91
CA SER A 131 -8.78 -5.18 7.49
C SER A 131 -9.76 -4.62 6.45
N TYR A 132 -9.27 -4.15 5.31
CA TYR A 132 -10.05 -3.48 4.27
C TYR A 132 -10.34 -4.36 3.04
N ILE A 133 -9.81 -5.58 2.98
CA ILE A 133 -9.97 -6.50 1.83
C ILE A 133 -11.42 -6.86 1.48
N ARG A 134 -12.35 -6.61 2.40
CA ARG A 134 -13.80 -6.91 2.23
C ARG A 134 -14.60 -5.67 1.85
N MET A 135 -13.99 -4.52 1.70
CA MET A 135 -14.67 -3.34 1.18
C MET A 135 -15.13 -3.60 -0.25
N THR A 136 -16.33 -3.17 -0.58
CA THR A 136 -16.79 -3.20 -1.96
C THR A 136 -16.09 -2.10 -2.78
N ALA A 137 -16.03 -2.26 -4.10
CA ALA A 137 -15.50 -1.22 -4.98
C ALA A 137 -16.26 0.12 -4.80
N LYS A 138 -17.57 0.04 -4.53
CA LYS A 138 -18.41 1.22 -4.22
C LYS A 138 -17.95 1.91 -2.92
N ASP A 139 -17.71 1.16 -1.84
CA ASP A 139 -17.23 1.74 -0.58
C ASP A 139 -15.86 2.41 -0.74
N VAL A 140 -14.98 1.79 -1.53
CA VAL A 140 -13.66 2.38 -1.84
C VAL A 140 -13.81 3.65 -2.66
N ASN A 141 -14.73 3.68 -3.64
CA ASN A 141 -15.02 4.89 -4.44
C ASN A 141 -15.57 6.02 -3.57
N ASP A 142 -16.47 5.71 -2.63
CA ASP A 142 -17.08 6.68 -1.73
C ASP A 142 -16.02 7.25 -0.77
N LEU A 143 -15.21 6.39 -0.16
CA LEU A 143 -14.08 6.79 0.66
C LEU A 143 -13.09 7.67 -0.11
N TRP A 144 -12.72 7.24 -1.32
CA TRP A 144 -11.82 8.01 -2.20
C TRP A 144 -12.37 9.40 -2.50
N GLY A 145 -13.65 9.47 -2.89
CA GLY A 145 -14.34 10.74 -3.16
C GLY A 145 -14.33 11.67 -1.95
N PHE A 146 -14.63 11.14 -0.77
CA PHE A 146 -14.58 11.91 0.48
C PHE A 146 -13.16 12.41 0.77
N MET A 147 -12.15 11.57 0.67
CA MET A 147 -10.76 11.94 0.93
C MET A 147 -10.26 13.06 0.00
N GLN A 148 -10.76 13.14 -1.25
CA GLN A 148 -10.43 14.23 -2.17
C GLN A 148 -11.01 15.58 -1.73
N THR A 149 -11.98 15.62 -0.83
CA THR A 149 -12.54 16.87 -0.27
C THR A 149 -11.75 17.41 0.92
N LEU A 150 -10.83 16.62 1.48
CA LEU A 150 -10.10 16.98 2.68
C LEU A 150 -9.03 18.06 2.44
N PRO A 151 -8.57 18.76 3.49
CA PRO A 151 -7.52 19.77 3.35
C PRO A 151 -6.21 19.17 2.84
N LYS A 152 -5.57 19.86 1.88
CA LYS A 152 -4.23 19.52 1.38
C LYS A 152 -3.16 19.82 2.41
N SER A 153 -2.08 19.04 2.40
CA SER A 153 -0.89 19.27 3.21
C SER A 153 0.36 19.05 2.35
N SER A 154 1.26 20.00 2.36
CA SER A 154 2.56 19.93 1.67
C SER A 154 3.65 19.25 2.50
N ASN A 155 3.31 18.57 3.60
CA ASN A 155 4.29 17.92 4.45
C ASN A 155 4.85 16.65 3.78
N ALA A 156 6.15 16.65 3.51
CA ALA A 156 6.86 15.47 3.02
C ALA A 156 7.19 14.53 4.19
N THR A 157 6.74 13.29 4.09
CA THR A 157 7.01 12.27 5.11
C THR A 157 8.33 11.57 4.83
N PRO A 158 9.20 11.34 5.86
CA PRO A 158 10.43 10.60 5.68
C PRO A 158 10.15 9.12 5.31
N PRO A 159 11.10 8.44 4.65
CA PRO A 159 11.02 7.01 4.42
C PRO A 159 11.04 6.25 5.75
N HIS A 160 10.51 5.03 5.76
CA HIS A 160 10.62 4.14 6.91
C HIS A 160 12.08 3.86 7.27
N ASP A 161 12.39 3.84 8.57
CA ASP A 161 13.69 3.46 9.12
C ASP A 161 13.60 2.04 9.69
N LEU A 162 13.87 1.05 8.84
CA LEU A 162 13.73 -0.37 9.16
C LEU A 162 15.09 -1.07 9.07
N ALA A 163 15.36 -1.93 10.05
CA ALA A 163 16.56 -2.77 10.05
C ALA A 163 16.48 -3.86 8.96
N PHE A 164 17.65 -4.30 8.47
CA PHE A 164 17.73 -5.51 7.65
C PHE A 164 17.29 -6.74 8.49
N PRO A 165 16.50 -7.70 7.94
CA PRO A 165 16.03 -7.78 6.55
C PRO A 165 14.68 -7.09 6.28
N TYR A 166 14.07 -6.41 7.24
CA TYR A 166 12.72 -5.84 7.17
C TYR A 166 12.60 -4.67 6.19
N ASN A 167 13.72 -4.05 5.81
CA ASN A 167 13.79 -3.04 4.76
C ASN A 167 13.74 -3.62 3.33
N VAL A 168 13.79 -4.96 3.17
CA VAL A 168 13.67 -5.63 1.86
C VAL A 168 12.19 -5.80 1.52
N ARG A 169 11.61 -4.79 0.87
CA ARG A 169 10.18 -4.72 0.56
C ARG A 169 9.69 -5.90 -0.30
N LEU A 170 10.53 -6.45 -1.17
CA LEU A 170 10.22 -7.63 -1.98
C LEU A 170 9.87 -8.86 -1.14
N ALA A 171 10.45 -9.01 0.05
CA ALA A 171 10.16 -10.12 0.95
C ALA A 171 8.70 -10.12 1.46
N LEU A 172 8.01 -8.98 1.40
CA LEU A 172 6.59 -8.88 1.76
C LEU A 172 5.69 -9.70 0.83
N GLY A 173 6.11 -9.93 -0.42
CA GLY A 173 5.38 -10.82 -1.33
C GLY A 173 5.32 -12.25 -0.79
N ALA A 174 6.43 -12.78 -0.27
CA ALA A 174 6.45 -14.09 0.38
C ALA A 174 5.65 -14.10 1.69
N TRP A 175 5.72 -13.02 2.48
CA TRP A 175 4.91 -12.87 3.67
C TRP A 175 3.40 -12.92 3.36
N LYS A 176 2.94 -12.24 2.30
CA LYS A 176 1.52 -12.25 1.86
C LYS A 176 1.02 -13.62 1.40
N LEU A 177 1.90 -14.57 1.04
CA LEU A 177 1.51 -15.95 0.72
C LEU A 177 1.18 -16.77 1.97
N LEU A 178 1.64 -16.33 3.15
CA LEU A 178 1.50 -17.05 4.41
C LEU A 178 0.37 -16.47 5.28
N TYR A 179 0.03 -15.22 5.08
CA TYR A 179 -0.92 -14.43 5.89
C TYR A 179 -1.91 -13.65 5.02
#